data_52941dec2c5b7246d2b6c30118e3618b
#
_entry.id   52941dec2c5b7246d2b6c30118e3618b
#
_cell.length_a   1.000
_cell.length_b   1.000
_cell.length_c   1.000
_cell.angle_alpha   90.00
_cell.angle_beta   90.00
_cell.angle_gamma   90.00
#
_symmetry.space_group_name_H-M   'P 1'
#
loop_
_entity.id
_entity.type
_entity.pdbx_description
1 polymer ?
#
loop_
_entity_poly.entity_id
_entity_poly.type
_entity_poly.pdbx_seq_one_letter_code
_entity_poly.pdbx_strand_id
1 'polypeptide(L)'
;MDQLAERAGINNTMQGLGVRAALSEILAQIVFFFLLLSFATSAVSLMGLAAVADLLQSVLHFIPKAISAAILIILGSMLARFLGNTLTVVAANVNITYGKALGKIIEYAIVAFVIVLAISTLGVDTTILTTSLTIIVAAAGLAVALTFAWGARDAARNVIAGFYVRQNFPPGQRLTLGEYSGRVRSTAGAYTVLETTDEQGNMNGTLSLPNTILLASAVRGQEETTTASSDTPHPSP
;
A
#
# COMPACT_ATOMS: atom_id res chain seq x y z
N MET A 1 -25.18 -12.90 -23.51
CA MET A 1 -24.42 -13.19 -22.27
C MET A 1 -23.03 -13.67 -22.62
N ASP A 2 -22.85 -14.54 -23.63
CA ASP A 2 -21.55 -15.08 -24.02
C ASP A 2 -20.52 -14.01 -24.48
N GLN A 3 -20.97 -12.96 -25.19
CA GLN A 3 -20.09 -11.88 -25.67
C GLN A 3 -19.47 -11.00 -24.54
N LEU A 4 -20.12 -10.93 -23.39
CA LEU A 4 -19.56 -10.20 -22.24
C LEU A 4 -18.52 -11.04 -21.46
N ALA A 5 -18.72 -12.36 -21.43
CA ALA A 5 -17.77 -13.31 -20.85
C ALA A 5 -16.47 -13.40 -21.69
N GLU A 6 -16.58 -13.31 -23.02
CA GLU A 6 -15.44 -13.28 -23.93
C GLU A 6 -14.58 -12.01 -23.77
N ARG A 7 -15.21 -10.84 -23.60
CA ARG A 7 -14.50 -9.55 -23.38
C ARG A 7 -13.82 -9.45 -22.02
N ALA A 8 -14.30 -10.17 -21.02
CA ALA A 8 -13.71 -10.19 -19.68
C ALA A 8 -12.53 -11.19 -19.55
N GLY A 9 -12.17 -11.91 -20.60
CA GLY A 9 -11.10 -12.90 -20.58
C GLY A 9 -11.37 -14.14 -19.70
N ILE A 10 -12.62 -14.31 -19.24
CA ILE A 10 -13.03 -15.39 -18.34
C ILE A 10 -12.96 -16.75 -19.05
N ASN A 11 -13.25 -16.79 -20.35
CA ASN A 11 -13.18 -18.00 -21.16
C ASN A 11 -11.75 -18.58 -21.25
N ASN A 12 -10.72 -17.75 -21.31
CA ASN A 12 -9.33 -18.22 -21.37
C ASN A 12 -8.87 -18.85 -20.06
N THR A 13 -9.39 -18.35 -18.93
CA THR A 13 -9.08 -18.92 -17.60
C THR A 13 -9.84 -20.24 -17.38
N MET A 14 -11.04 -20.37 -17.91
CA MET A 14 -11.86 -21.59 -17.82
C MET A 14 -11.41 -22.69 -18.80
N GLN A 15 -10.85 -22.34 -19.96
CA GLN A 15 -10.27 -23.31 -20.90
C GLN A 15 -9.05 -24.03 -20.30
N GLY A 16 -8.27 -23.35 -19.43
CA GLY A 16 -7.16 -23.95 -18.69
C GLY A 16 -7.57 -24.97 -17.62
N LEU A 17 -8.85 -24.96 -17.19
CA LEU A 17 -9.41 -25.90 -16.22
C LEU A 17 -10.17 -27.07 -16.87
N GLY A 18 -10.19 -27.18 -18.20
CA GLY A 18 -10.92 -28.23 -18.91
C GLY A 18 -12.46 -28.14 -18.84
N VAL A 19 -13.00 -27.08 -18.26
CA VAL A 19 -14.43 -26.85 -18.11
C VAL A 19 -14.95 -26.19 -19.38
N ARG A 20 -15.34 -26.97 -20.37
CA ARG A 20 -15.91 -26.53 -21.67
C ARG A 20 -17.40 -26.19 -21.59
N ALA A 21 -18.04 -26.20 -20.45
CA ALA A 21 -19.42 -25.83 -20.29
C ALA A 21 -19.57 -24.30 -20.30
N ALA A 22 -20.44 -23.79 -21.18
CA ALA A 22 -20.82 -22.38 -21.17
C ALA A 22 -21.43 -22.02 -19.80
N LEU A 23 -21.06 -20.87 -19.23
CA LEU A 23 -21.60 -20.39 -17.93
C LEU A 23 -23.14 -20.41 -17.89
N SER A 24 -23.80 -20.19 -19.05
CA SER A 24 -25.23 -20.28 -19.20
C SER A 24 -25.79 -21.69 -18.93
N GLU A 25 -25.08 -22.74 -19.33
CA GLU A 25 -25.50 -24.12 -19.14
C GLU A 25 -25.41 -24.53 -17.66
N ILE A 26 -24.32 -24.13 -16.97
CA ILE A 26 -24.17 -24.35 -15.54
C ILE A 26 -25.25 -23.62 -14.74
N LEU A 27 -25.54 -22.35 -15.08
CA LEU A 27 -26.59 -21.57 -14.44
C LEU A 27 -27.98 -22.17 -14.67
N ALA A 28 -28.29 -22.60 -15.93
CA ALA A 28 -29.55 -23.26 -16.23
C ALA A 28 -29.74 -24.56 -15.43
N GLN A 29 -28.67 -25.34 -15.30
CA GLN A 29 -28.69 -26.59 -14.53
C GLN A 29 -28.89 -26.34 -13.03
N ILE A 30 -28.23 -25.32 -12.48
CA ILE A 30 -28.44 -24.90 -11.07
C ILE A 30 -29.87 -24.47 -10.82
N VAL A 31 -30.44 -23.64 -11.70
CA VAL A 31 -31.83 -23.17 -11.58
C VAL A 31 -32.80 -24.34 -11.72
N PHE A 32 -32.56 -25.26 -12.65
CA PHE A 32 -33.39 -26.46 -12.83
C PHE A 32 -33.40 -27.34 -11.56
N PHE A 33 -32.23 -27.65 -11.01
CA PHE A 33 -32.12 -28.42 -9.76
C PHE A 33 -32.72 -27.69 -8.57
N PHE A 34 -32.57 -26.37 -8.47
CA PHE A 34 -33.19 -25.57 -7.43
C PHE A 34 -34.73 -25.64 -7.49
N LEU A 35 -35.32 -25.50 -8.66
CA LEU A 35 -36.77 -25.62 -8.86
C LEU A 35 -37.27 -27.04 -8.57
N LEU A 36 -36.57 -28.04 -9.10
CA LEU A 36 -36.92 -29.45 -8.87
C LEU A 36 -36.92 -29.78 -7.36
N LEU A 37 -35.90 -29.38 -6.66
CA LEU A 37 -35.75 -29.60 -5.23
C LEU A 37 -36.82 -28.83 -4.41
N SER A 38 -37.16 -27.60 -4.85
CA SER A 38 -38.22 -26.78 -4.24
C SER A 38 -39.59 -27.47 -4.35
N PHE A 39 -39.93 -28.01 -5.53
CA PHE A 39 -41.17 -28.80 -5.71
C PHE A 39 -41.15 -30.08 -4.90
N ALA A 40 -40.02 -30.78 -4.86
CA ALA A 40 -39.88 -32.00 -4.05
C ALA A 40 -40.07 -31.71 -2.55
N THR A 41 -39.51 -30.63 -2.03
CA THR A 41 -39.70 -30.18 -0.64
C THR A 41 -41.14 -29.89 -0.32
N SER A 42 -41.87 -29.21 -1.23
CA SER A 42 -43.29 -28.93 -1.08
C SER A 42 -44.15 -30.20 -1.07
N ALA A 43 -43.83 -31.14 -1.98
CA ALA A 43 -44.58 -32.43 -2.05
C ALA A 43 -44.36 -33.26 -0.77
N VAL A 44 -43.13 -33.38 -0.29
CA VAL A 44 -42.79 -34.12 0.95
C VAL A 44 -43.43 -33.49 2.18
N SER A 45 -43.49 -32.16 2.22
CA SER A 45 -44.19 -31.42 3.31
C SER A 45 -45.67 -31.72 3.35
N LEU A 46 -46.35 -31.81 2.19
CA LEU A 46 -47.76 -32.17 2.07
C LEU A 46 -48.03 -33.63 2.52
N MET A 47 -47.05 -34.51 2.37
CA MET A 47 -47.13 -35.89 2.84
C MET A 47 -46.97 -36.05 4.35
N GLY A 48 -46.71 -34.94 5.07
CA GLY A 48 -46.52 -34.94 6.53
C GLY A 48 -45.15 -35.45 6.97
N LEU A 49 -44.20 -35.62 6.04
CA LEU A 49 -42.84 -36.09 6.39
C LEU A 49 -41.93 -34.91 6.74
N ALA A 50 -42.22 -34.24 7.86
CA ALA A 50 -41.58 -33.00 8.28
C ALA A 50 -40.03 -33.13 8.32
N ALA A 51 -39.48 -34.20 8.92
CA ALA A 51 -38.03 -34.37 9.02
C ALA A 51 -37.32 -34.46 7.68
N VAL A 52 -37.99 -35.05 6.65
CA VAL A 52 -37.43 -35.13 5.30
C VAL A 52 -37.54 -33.78 4.62
N ALA A 53 -38.64 -33.06 4.80
CA ALA A 53 -38.84 -31.72 4.27
C ALA A 53 -37.77 -30.74 4.81
N ASP A 54 -37.46 -30.80 6.10
CA ASP A 54 -36.41 -29.96 6.75
C ASP A 54 -35.01 -30.24 6.17
N LEU A 55 -34.67 -31.50 5.90
CA LEU A 55 -33.42 -31.87 5.26
C LEU A 55 -33.34 -31.29 3.83
N LEU A 56 -34.41 -31.46 3.03
CA LEU A 56 -34.45 -30.91 1.65
C LEU A 56 -34.37 -29.39 1.66
N GLN A 57 -35.02 -28.73 2.61
CA GLN A 57 -34.97 -27.29 2.79
C GLN A 57 -33.57 -26.81 3.16
N SER A 58 -32.85 -27.56 4.01
CA SER A 58 -31.43 -27.26 4.32
C SER A 58 -30.55 -27.31 3.10
N VAL A 59 -30.72 -28.29 2.22
CA VAL A 59 -30.03 -28.39 0.93
C VAL A 59 -30.40 -27.22 0.00
N LEU A 60 -31.70 -26.85 -0.07
CA LEU A 60 -32.14 -25.68 -0.84
C LEU A 60 -31.45 -24.40 -0.38
N HIS A 61 -31.32 -24.16 0.92
CA HIS A 61 -30.65 -23.00 1.47
C HIS A 61 -29.13 -23.03 1.25
N PHE A 62 -28.54 -24.21 1.06
CA PHE A 62 -27.12 -24.35 0.80
C PHE A 62 -26.72 -23.89 -0.62
N ILE A 63 -27.60 -24.11 -1.63
CA ILE A 63 -27.31 -23.77 -3.04
C ILE A 63 -26.94 -22.29 -3.24
N PRO A 64 -27.76 -21.30 -2.79
CA PRO A 64 -27.40 -19.89 -2.92
C PRO A 64 -26.12 -19.52 -2.17
N LYS A 65 -25.88 -20.14 -1.01
CA LYS A 65 -24.66 -19.92 -0.23
C LYS A 65 -23.42 -20.44 -0.98
N ALA A 66 -23.52 -21.62 -1.61
CA ALA A 66 -22.45 -22.19 -2.40
C ALA A 66 -22.08 -21.31 -3.61
N ILE A 67 -23.10 -20.77 -4.31
CA ILE A 67 -22.90 -19.83 -5.42
C ILE A 67 -22.19 -18.56 -4.91
N SER A 68 -22.66 -17.99 -3.81
CA SER A 68 -22.05 -16.79 -3.20
C SER A 68 -20.61 -17.04 -2.79
N ALA A 69 -20.30 -18.20 -2.18
CA ALA A 69 -18.96 -18.61 -1.83
C ALA A 69 -18.04 -18.75 -3.06
N ALA A 70 -18.55 -19.37 -4.14
CA ALA A 70 -17.80 -19.50 -5.39
C ALA A 70 -17.48 -18.13 -6.02
N ILE A 71 -18.45 -17.22 -6.07
CA ILE A 71 -18.26 -15.84 -6.55
C ILE A 71 -17.21 -15.12 -5.68
N LEU A 72 -17.30 -15.26 -4.36
CA LEU A 72 -16.35 -14.66 -3.42
C LEU A 72 -14.92 -15.16 -3.65
N ILE A 73 -14.73 -16.46 -3.90
CA ILE A 73 -13.42 -17.04 -4.20
C ILE A 73 -12.87 -16.47 -5.52
N ILE A 74 -13.69 -16.40 -6.56
CA ILE A 74 -13.27 -15.87 -7.86
C ILE A 74 -12.87 -14.41 -7.75
N LEU A 75 -13.76 -13.55 -7.25
CA LEU A 75 -13.49 -12.11 -7.13
C LEU A 75 -12.38 -11.82 -6.13
N GLY A 76 -12.36 -12.53 -5.00
CA GLY A 76 -11.33 -12.39 -3.98
C GLY A 76 -9.95 -12.80 -4.48
N SER A 77 -9.86 -13.90 -5.24
CA SER A 77 -8.58 -14.34 -5.84
C SER A 77 -8.10 -13.39 -6.94
N MET A 78 -9.00 -12.78 -7.71
CA MET A 78 -8.64 -11.74 -8.67
C MET A 78 -8.08 -10.51 -7.97
N LEU A 79 -8.73 -10.06 -6.89
CA LEU A 79 -8.26 -8.94 -6.07
C LEU A 79 -6.91 -9.26 -5.43
N ALA A 80 -6.73 -10.47 -4.89
CA ALA A 80 -5.47 -10.91 -4.31
C ALA A 80 -4.30 -10.84 -5.30
N ARG A 81 -4.52 -11.37 -6.51
CA ARG A 81 -3.52 -11.31 -7.60
C ARG A 81 -3.24 -9.87 -8.04
N PHE A 82 -4.26 -9.05 -8.17
CA PHE A 82 -4.11 -7.65 -8.54
C PHE A 82 -3.23 -6.91 -7.53
N LEU A 83 -3.52 -7.03 -6.23
CA LEU A 83 -2.75 -6.38 -5.16
C LEU A 83 -1.32 -6.93 -5.08
N GLY A 84 -1.14 -8.25 -5.15
CA GLY A 84 0.18 -8.89 -5.14
C GLY A 84 1.05 -8.45 -6.32
N ASN A 85 0.48 -8.39 -7.52
CA ASN A 85 1.19 -7.95 -8.72
C ASN A 85 1.51 -6.44 -8.66
N THR A 86 0.56 -5.61 -8.21
CA THR A 86 0.79 -4.17 -8.03
C THR A 86 1.95 -3.92 -7.08
N LEU A 87 1.99 -4.62 -5.95
CA LEU A 87 3.09 -4.50 -4.99
C LEU A 87 4.43 -4.96 -5.59
N THR A 88 4.42 -6.05 -6.37
CA THR A 88 5.63 -6.53 -7.06
C THR A 88 6.17 -5.48 -8.04
N VAL A 89 5.31 -4.83 -8.82
CA VAL A 89 5.70 -3.78 -9.78
C VAL A 89 6.23 -2.54 -9.06
N VAL A 90 5.53 -2.09 -8.02
CA VAL A 90 5.99 -0.93 -7.22
C VAL A 90 7.35 -1.21 -6.58
N ALA A 91 7.54 -2.39 -5.98
CA ALA A 91 8.81 -2.79 -5.38
C ALA A 91 9.96 -2.86 -6.41
N ALA A 92 9.66 -3.31 -7.64
CA ALA A 92 10.64 -3.34 -8.72
C ALA A 92 11.09 -1.93 -9.15
N ASN A 93 10.16 -0.97 -9.21
CA ASN A 93 10.46 0.42 -9.59
C ASN A 93 11.38 1.13 -8.59
N VAL A 94 11.39 0.71 -7.32
CA VAL A 94 12.28 1.24 -6.28
C VAL A 94 13.47 0.31 -5.99
N ASN A 95 13.77 -0.63 -6.89
CA ASN A 95 14.89 -1.58 -6.82
C ASN A 95 14.91 -2.45 -5.55
N ILE A 96 13.75 -2.83 -5.02
CA ILE A 96 13.66 -3.76 -3.89
C ILE A 96 13.83 -5.19 -4.40
N THR A 97 14.93 -5.83 -4.05
CA THR A 97 15.31 -7.19 -4.51
C THR A 97 14.27 -8.26 -4.17
N TYR A 98 13.59 -8.12 -3.04
CA TYR A 98 12.58 -9.08 -2.54
C TYR A 98 11.14 -8.74 -2.93
N GLY A 99 10.91 -7.81 -3.86
CA GLY A 99 9.58 -7.33 -4.26
C GLY A 99 8.63 -8.44 -4.70
N LYS A 100 9.13 -9.43 -5.46
CA LYS A 100 8.34 -10.60 -5.88
C LYS A 100 7.87 -11.45 -4.69
N ALA A 101 8.74 -11.66 -3.69
CA ALA A 101 8.39 -12.43 -2.50
C ALA A 101 7.33 -11.72 -1.68
N LEU A 102 7.47 -10.39 -1.48
CA LEU A 102 6.47 -9.56 -0.80
C LEU A 102 5.11 -9.60 -1.50
N GLY A 103 5.08 -9.45 -2.84
CA GLY A 103 3.85 -9.56 -3.61
C GLY A 103 3.16 -10.91 -3.44
N LYS A 104 3.93 -12.02 -3.43
CA LYS A 104 3.38 -13.36 -3.21
C LYS A 104 2.87 -13.59 -1.79
N ILE A 105 3.55 -13.08 -0.78
CA ILE A 105 3.10 -13.17 0.61
C ILE A 105 1.75 -12.47 0.77
N ILE A 106 1.59 -11.26 0.22
CA ILE A 106 0.32 -10.51 0.25
C ILE A 106 -0.78 -11.24 -0.53
N GLU A 107 -0.47 -11.76 -1.73
CA GLU A 107 -1.42 -12.56 -2.53
C GLU A 107 -1.94 -13.74 -1.72
N TYR A 108 -1.05 -14.55 -1.13
CA TYR A 108 -1.44 -15.73 -0.34
C TYR A 108 -2.19 -15.37 0.95
N ALA A 109 -1.81 -14.27 1.63
CA ALA A 109 -2.52 -13.81 2.81
C ALA A 109 -3.98 -13.43 2.49
N ILE A 110 -4.20 -12.71 1.38
CA ILE A 110 -5.54 -12.33 0.92
C ILE A 110 -6.34 -13.56 0.48
N VAL A 111 -5.73 -14.49 -0.26
CA VAL A 111 -6.39 -15.75 -0.68
C VAL A 111 -6.81 -16.57 0.53
N ALA A 112 -5.95 -16.71 1.54
CA ALA A 112 -6.29 -17.41 2.77
C ALA A 112 -7.50 -16.76 3.46
N PHE A 113 -7.54 -15.44 3.54
CA PHE A 113 -8.67 -14.69 4.10
C PHE A 113 -9.96 -14.92 3.30
N VAL A 114 -9.88 -14.87 1.96
CA VAL A 114 -11.02 -15.13 1.05
C VAL A 114 -11.56 -16.55 1.23
N ILE A 115 -10.69 -17.55 1.38
CA ILE A 115 -11.11 -18.94 1.62
C ILE A 115 -11.87 -19.05 2.94
N VAL A 116 -11.38 -18.44 4.02
CA VAL A 116 -12.06 -18.46 5.33
C VAL A 116 -13.43 -17.79 5.23
N LEU A 117 -13.55 -16.66 4.53
CA LEU A 117 -14.82 -15.98 4.28
C LEU A 117 -15.78 -16.84 3.43
N ALA A 118 -15.28 -17.54 2.42
CA ALA A 118 -16.10 -18.42 1.60
C ALA A 118 -16.65 -19.61 2.41
N ILE A 119 -15.85 -20.21 3.29
CA ILE A 119 -16.29 -21.26 4.22
C ILE A 119 -17.33 -20.72 5.18
N SER A 120 -17.15 -19.51 5.71
CA SER A 120 -18.13 -18.84 6.58
C SER A 120 -19.48 -18.62 5.85
N THR A 121 -19.44 -18.25 4.55
CA THR A 121 -20.63 -18.05 3.73
C THR A 121 -21.45 -19.35 3.58
N LEU A 122 -20.80 -20.51 3.61
CA LEU A 122 -21.47 -21.81 3.58
C LEU A 122 -22.22 -22.15 4.88
N GLY A 123 -22.02 -21.35 5.93
CA GLY A 123 -22.67 -21.54 7.24
C GLY A 123 -21.83 -22.36 8.22
N VAL A 124 -20.57 -22.61 7.91
CA VAL A 124 -19.61 -23.21 8.84
C VAL A 124 -19.13 -22.14 9.82
N ASP A 125 -19.12 -22.46 11.11
CA ASP A 125 -18.56 -21.56 12.11
C ASP A 125 -17.04 -21.44 11.94
N THR A 126 -16.64 -20.29 11.43
CA THR A 126 -15.24 -19.93 11.20
C THR A 126 -14.71 -18.93 12.22
N THR A 127 -15.40 -18.71 13.34
CA THR A 127 -15.06 -17.67 14.32
C THR A 127 -13.63 -17.81 14.84
N ILE A 128 -13.19 -19.02 15.15
CA ILE A 128 -11.82 -19.28 15.60
C ILE A 128 -10.79 -18.96 14.48
N LEU A 129 -11.09 -19.35 13.24
CA LEU A 129 -10.20 -19.11 12.09
C LEU A 129 -10.11 -17.62 11.77
N THR A 130 -11.26 -16.93 11.70
CA THR A 130 -11.29 -15.48 11.42
C THR A 130 -10.61 -14.69 12.52
N THR A 131 -10.83 -15.02 13.78
CA THR A 131 -10.18 -14.36 14.93
C THR A 131 -8.68 -14.59 14.90
N SER A 132 -8.24 -15.84 14.71
CA SER A 132 -6.80 -16.17 14.63
C SER A 132 -6.12 -15.45 13.47
N LEU A 133 -6.74 -15.45 12.29
CA LEU A 133 -6.20 -14.76 11.11
C LEU A 133 -6.13 -13.25 11.33
N THR A 134 -7.17 -12.67 11.95
CA THR A 134 -7.21 -11.24 12.27
C THR A 134 -6.07 -10.85 13.24
N ILE A 135 -5.83 -11.68 14.27
CA ILE A 135 -4.73 -11.44 15.22
C ILE A 135 -3.37 -11.50 14.50
N ILE A 136 -3.16 -12.51 13.64
CA ILE A 136 -1.91 -12.66 12.88
C ILE A 136 -1.68 -11.45 11.96
N VAL A 137 -2.71 -11.03 11.21
CA VAL A 137 -2.62 -9.88 10.29
C VAL A 137 -2.41 -8.57 11.07
N ALA A 138 -3.13 -8.39 12.19
CA ALA A 138 -2.96 -7.22 13.05
C ALA A 138 -1.55 -7.16 13.66
N ALA A 139 -1.03 -8.29 14.16
CA ALA A 139 0.33 -8.37 14.70
C ALA A 139 1.40 -8.09 13.63
N ALA A 140 1.25 -8.66 12.44
CA ALA A 140 2.15 -8.41 11.31
C ALA A 140 2.10 -6.93 10.87
N GLY A 141 0.90 -6.36 10.75
CA GLY A 141 0.70 -4.94 10.43
C GLY A 141 1.35 -4.02 11.47
N LEU A 142 1.17 -4.32 12.76
CA LEU A 142 1.79 -3.57 13.84
C LEU A 142 3.33 -3.67 13.80
N ALA A 143 3.88 -4.86 13.55
CA ALA A 143 5.32 -5.06 13.41
C ALA A 143 5.91 -4.22 12.26
N VAL A 144 5.25 -4.23 11.10
CA VAL A 144 5.64 -3.41 9.94
C VAL A 144 5.54 -1.92 10.27
N ALA A 145 4.44 -1.48 10.89
CA ALA A 145 4.23 -0.08 11.27
C ALA A 145 5.31 0.42 12.23
N LEU A 146 5.65 -0.37 13.26
CA LEU A 146 6.71 -0.02 14.22
C LEU A 146 8.09 0.03 13.56
N THR A 147 8.40 -0.96 12.72
CA THR A 147 9.67 -1.00 11.98
C THR A 147 9.82 0.23 11.09
N PHE A 148 8.76 0.60 10.36
CA PHE A 148 8.77 1.79 9.52
C PHE A 148 8.86 3.08 10.34
N ALA A 149 8.12 3.18 11.45
CA ALA A 149 8.14 4.35 12.32
C ALA A 149 9.54 4.61 12.90
N TRP A 150 10.22 3.57 13.36
CA TRP A 150 11.59 3.71 13.86
C TRP A 150 12.60 3.96 12.75
N GLY A 151 12.50 3.25 11.63
CA GLY A 151 13.42 3.43 10.51
C GLY A 151 13.30 4.79 9.82
N ALA A 152 12.11 5.37 9.74
CA ALA A 152 11.88 6.67 9.12
C ALA A 152 12.06 7.86 10.06
N ARG A 153 12.26 7.64 11.37
CA ARG A 153 12.30 8.69 12.40
C ARG A 153 13.32 9.80 12.09
N ASP A 154 14.55 9.42 11.79
CA ASP A 154 15.62 10.39 11.55
C ASP A 154 15.47 11.10 10.21
N ALA A 155 14.98 10.42 9.20
CA ALA A 155 14.64 11.04 7.92
C ALA A 155 13.53 12.08 8.09
N ALA A 156 12.45 11.74 8.80
CA ALA A 156 11.35 12.66 9.08
C ALA A 156 11.82 13.89 9.87
N ARG A 157 12.66 13.71 10.91
CA ARG A 157 13.24 14.83 11.69
C ARG A 157 14.05 15.76 10.79
N ASN A 158 14.89 15.22 9.90
CA ASN A 158 15.70 16.03 8.99
C ASN A 158 14.85 16.78 7.95
N VAL A 159 13.79 16.19 7.44
CA VAL A 159 12.86 16.86 6.50
C VAL A 159 12.14 18.03 7.19
N ILE A 160 11.62 17.80 8.39
CA ILE A 160 10.97 18.86 9.20
C ILE A 160 11.99 19.96 9.53
N ALA A 161 13.20 19.60 9.96
CA ALA A 161 14.28 20.55 10.22
C ALA A 161 14.61 21.39 8.97
N GLY A 162 14.60 20.78 7.79
CA GLY A 162 14.85 21.47 6.52
C GLY A 162 13.85 22.58 6.21
N PHE A 163 12.61 22.45 6.65
CA PHE A 163 11.61 23.51 6.52
C PHE A 163 12.04 24.76 7.34
N TYR A 164 12.43 24.58 8.60
CA TYR A 164 12.87 25.67 9.46
C TYR A 164 14.23 26.24 9.05
N VAL A 165 15.16 25.38 8.61
CA VAL A 165 16.46 25.82 8.08
C VAL A 165 16.27 26.74 6.88
N ARG A 166 15.37 26.41 5.97
CA ARG A 166 15.08 27.22 4.79
C ARG A 166 14.52 28.59 5.13
N GLN A 167 13.73 28.70 6.21
CA GLN A 167 13.20 29.98 6.68
C GLN A 167 14.25 30.86 7.35
N ASN A 168 15.16 30.25 8.13
CA ASN A 168 16.12 30.98 8.93
C ASN A 168 17.45 31.25 8.23
N PHE A 169 17.80 30.39 7.23
CA PHE A 169 19.09 30.46 6.52
C PHE A 169 18.85 30.42 4.99
N PRO A 170 18.55 31.57 4.38
CA PRO A 170 18.33 31.65 2.94
C PRO A 170 19.60 31.32 2.15
N PRO A 171 19.45 30.83 0.89
CA PRO A 171 20.59 30.63 0.00
C PRO A 171 21.44 31.90 -0.14
N GLY A 172 22.76 31.73 -0.15
CA GLY A 172 23.73 32.82 -0.22
C GLY A 172 24.25 33.29 1.14
N GLN A 173 23.57 32.98 2.25
CA GLN A 173 24.02 33.35 3.59
C GLN A 173 25.26 32.56 4.01
N ARG A 174 26.25 33.23 4.62
CA ARG A 174 27.42 32.57 5.21
C ARG A 174 27.09 32.06 6.59
N LEU A 175 27.36 30.80 6.85
CA LEU A 175 27.15 30.12 8.10
C LEU A 175 28.47 29.58 8.63
N THR A 176 28.70 29.72 9.95
CA THR A 176 29.80 29.08 10.66
C THR A 176 29.20 28.18 11.74
N LEU A 177 29.59 26.89 11.70
CA LEU A 177 29.12 25.85 12.57
C LEU A 177 30.32 25.05 13.11
N GLY A 178 30.83 25.42 14.26
CA GLY A 178 32.07 24.84 14.80
C GLY A 178 33.25 25.01 13.83
N GLU A 179 33.80 23.89 13.37
CA GLU A 179 34.91 23.88 12.38
C GLU A 179 34.44 24.05 10.93
N TYR A 180 33.12 23.98 10.68
CA TYR A 180 32.56 24.07 9.34
C TYR A 180 32.12 25.50 9.05
N SER A 181 32.65 26.09 8.01
CA SER A 181 32.21 27.38 7.49
C SER A 181 31.94 27.31 5.99
N GLY A 182 30.88 27.98 5.53
CA GLY A 182 30.53 27.99 4.13
C GLY A 182 29.31 28.85 3.83
N ARG A 183 29.01 29.02 2.55
CA ARG A 183 27.83 29.73 2.08
C ARG A 183 26.71 28.73 1.75
N VAL A 184 25.50 28.98 2.20
CA VAL A 184 24.33 28.13 1.90
C VAL A 184 24.10 28.14 0.38
N ARG A 185 24.27 27.00 -0.28
CA ARG A 185 23.93 26.81 -1.69
C ARG A 185 22.46 26.48 -1.85
N SER A 186 22.00 25.47 -1.14
CA SER A 186 20.61 25.01 -1.19
C SER A 186 20.25 24.18 0.05
N THR A 187 18.99 24.25 0.44
CA THR A 187 18.40 23.35 1.46
C THR A 187 17.34 22.49 0.77
N ALA A 188 17.57 21.19 0.69
CA ALA A 188 16.67 20.24 0.05
C ALA A 188 16.43 19.02 0.92
N GLY A 189 15.18 18.60 1.09
CA GLY A 189 14.82 17.39 1.80
C GLY A 189 15.47 17.32 3.20
N ALA A 190 16.35 16.35 3.39
CA ALA A 190 16.99 16.06 4.68
C ALA A 190 18.34 16.77 4.89
N TYR A 191 18.90 17.43 3.88
CA TYR A 191 20.25 17.98 3.91
C TYR A 191 20.30 19.43 3.41
N THR A 192 21.21 20.21 3.99
CA THR A 192 21.64 21.52 3.49
C THR A 192 23.03 21.40 2.89
N VAL A 193 23.21 21.92 1.70
CA VAL A 193 24.49 21.95 0.98
C VAL A 193 25.13 23.31 1.22
N LEU A 194 26.33 23.31 1.80
CA LEU A 194 27.19 24.49 1.95
C LEU A 194 28.30 24.46 0.91
N GLU A 195 28.62 25.58 0.33
CA GLU A 195 29.83 25.81 -0.45
C GLU A 195 30.95 26.25 0.50
N THR A 196 31.99 25.42 0.61
CA THR A 196 33.15 25.71 1.45
C THR A 196 34.21 26.49 0.66
N THR A 197 34.82 27.45 1.31
CA THR A 197 35.87 28.29 0.72
C THR A 197 37.18 28.02 1.48
N ASP A 198 38.29 27.94 0.76
CA ASP A 198 39.63 27.87 1.36
C ASP A 198 40.04 29.20 2.02
N GLU A 199 41.21 29.22 2.73
CA GLU A 199 41.73 30.42 3.38
C GLU A 199 42.07 31.53 2.37
N GLN A 200 42.16 31.21 1.09
CA GLN A 200 42.46 32.12 -0.01
C GLN A 200 41.18 32.65 -0.70
N GLY A 201 39.99 32.25 -0.25
CA GLY A 201 38.72 32.71 -0.78
C GLY A 201 38.22 31.94 -2.02
N ASN A 202 38.91 30.88 -2.48
CA ASN A 202 38.50 30.06 -3.61
C ASN A 202 37.52 28.97 -3.16
N MET A 203 36.54 28.65 -3.99
CA MET A 203 35.64 27.53 -3.72
C MET A 203 36.42 26.21 -3.67
N ASN A 204 36.44 25.56 -2.50
CA ASN A 204 37.22 24.35 -2.27
C ASN A 204 36.34 23.07 -2.22
N GLY A 205 35.02 23.22 -2.27
CA GLY A 205 34.13 22.05 -2.26
C GLY A 205 32.70 22.32 -1.82
N THR A 206 31.95 21.26 -1.68
CA THR A 206 30.61 21.29 -1.12
C THR A 206 30.51 20.36 0.08
N LEU A 207 29.91 20.84 1.15
CA LEU A 207 29.65 20.08 2.38
C LEU A 207 28.14 19.89 2.53
N SER A 208 27.71 18.65 2.64
CA SER A 208 26.29 18.33 2.89
C SER A 208 26.09 18.00 4.36
N LEU A 209 25.31 18.82 5.04
CA LEU A 209 24.99 18.65 6.49
C LEU A 209 23.52 18.24 6.67
N PRO A 210 23.23 17.25 7.53
CA PRO A 210 21.87 16.97 7.95
C PRO A 210 21.22 18.22 8.55
N ASN A 211 19.97 18.50 8.19
CA ASN A 211 19.29 19.72 8.63
C ASN A 211 19.11 19.80 10.15
N THR A 212 19.02 18.67 10.82
CA THR A 212 18.90 18.59 12.28
C THR A 212 20.14 19.15 12.99
N ILE A 213 21.34 19.04 12.41
CA ILE A 213 22.57 19.59 12.98
C ILE A 213 22.51 21.12 12.97
N LEU A 214 22.01 21.72 11.89
CA LEU A 214 21.88 23.18 11.78
C LEU A 214 20.90 23.76 12.78
N LEU A 215 19.81 23.04 13.11
CA LEU A 215 18.86 23.48 14.14
C LEU A 215 19.30 23.19 15.56
N ALA A 216 20.08 22.11 15.79
CA ALA A 216 20.51 21.71 17.12
C ALA A 216 21.76 22.46 17.61
N SER A 217 22.52 23.08 16.72
CA SER A 217 23.77 23.75 17.01
C SER A 217 23.60 25.27 16.99
N ALA A 218 24.44 25.98 17.77
CA ALA A 218 24.52 27.44 17.69
C ALA A 218 25.17 27.83 16.35
N VAL A 219 24.38 28.34 15.43
CA VAL A 219 24.83 28.81 14.12
C VAL A 219 25.03 30.32 14.18
N ARG A 220 26.21 30.78 13.79
CA ARG A 220 26.49 32.21 13.66
C ARG A 220 26.26 32.58 12.17
N GLY A 221 25.19 33.32 11.90
CA GLY A 221 24.95 33.95 10.60
C GLY A 221 25.71 35.26 10.49
N GLN A 222 26.47 35.48 9.45
CA GLN A 222 27.06 36.78 9.09
C GLN A 222 26.24 37.40 7.94
N GLU A 223 25.58 38.51 8.19
CA GLU A 223 25.10 39.39 7.13
C GLU A 223 26.29 40.11 6.49
N GLU A 224 26.48 39.95 5.18
CA GLU A 224 27.43 40.77 4.43
C GLU A 224 26.88 42.20 4.43
N THR A 225 27.49 43.06 5.30
CA THR A 225 27.24 44.49 5.24
C THR A 225 27.85 44.97 3.93
N THR A 226 26.98 45.21 2.92
CA THR A 226 27.38 45.92 1.73
C THR A 226 27.73 47.34 2.13
N THR A 227 29.01 47.57 2.42
CA THR A 227 29.56 48.94 2.48
C THR A 227 29.47 49.51 1.05
N ALA A 228 28.33 50.14 0.75
CA ALA A 228 28.23 51.06 -0.37
C ALA A 228 29.22 52.21 -0.09
N SER A 229 30.37 52.15 -0.71
CA SER A 229 31.32 53.28 -0.80
C SER A 229 30.63 54.43 -1.49
N SER A 230 30.06 55.34 -0.71
CA SER A 230 29.63 56.65 -1.17
C SER A 230 30.84 57.58 -1.15
N ASP A 231 31.72 57.36 -2.12
CA ASP A 231 32.76 58.36 -2.41
C ASP A 231 32.33 59.15 -3.63
N THR A 232 31.50 60.16 -3.41
CA THR A 232 31.28 61.26 -4.37
C THR A 232 32.28 62.35 -4.05
N PRO A 233 33.23 62.68 -4.91
CA PRO A 233 34.06 63.86 -4.77
C PRO A 233 33.21 65.09 -5.07
N HIS A 234 33.08 65.96 -4.02
CA HIS A 234 32.54 67.29 -4.15
C HIS A 234 33.51 68.13 -4.97
N PRO A 235 33.11 68.84 -6.05
CA PRO A 235 33.97 69.86 -6.66
C PRO A 235 33.90 71.14 -5.81
N SER A 236 35.04 71.59 -5.30
CA SER A 236 35.22 72.89 -4.67
C SER A 236 35.30 74.00 -5.73
N PRO A 237 35.01 75.28 -5.33
CA PRO A 237 34.74 76.39 -6.25
C PRO A 237 35.90 76.98 -6.98
#